data_2b49559aee14545796578e9bd7de34a8
#
_entry.id   2b49559aee14545796578e9bd7de34a8
#
_cell.length_a   1.000
_cell.length_b   1.000
_cell.length_c   1.000
_cell.angle_alpha   90.00
_cell.angle_beta   90.00
_cell.angle_gamma   90.00
#
_symmetry.space_group_name_H-M   'P 1'
#
loop_
_entity.id
_entity.type
_entity.pdbx_description
1 polymer ?
#
loop_
_entity_poly.entity_id
_entity_poly.type
_entity_poly.pdbx_seq_one_letter_code
_entity_poly.pdbx_strand_id
1 'polypeptide(L)'
;MDFRQFFFKNRSYTPIPIVLLIIFYSEPLQPYLMIGLALIAAGELIRISAVRYAGGATRTRNVGAPYLCISGPYSLTRNPLYCGNVIIYIGTVFFAGGIWMWHILPLVAIFFIFQYYLIISLEEETLKIKFKDQFKLYFENVPKLFPRFSPWKGGNQTKPKNLIITLKTEKRTLQNIIIIATIVMFKNAIVSFIFALFLGKLAILHFLGL
;
A
#
# COMPACT_ATOMS: atom_id res chain seq x y z
N MET A 1 -8.41 -5.09 -24.58
CA MET A 1 -8.58 -5.05 -23.11
C MET A 1 -7.71 -3.90 -22.59
N ASP A 2 -8.27 -2.92 -21.88
CA ASP A 2 -7.45 -1.80 -21.38
C ASP A 2 -6.53 -2.32 -20.26
N PHE A 3 -5.22 -2.19 -20.48
CA PHE A 3 -4.18 -2.65 -19.54
C PHE A 3 -4.30 -1.97 -18.16
N ARG A 4 -4.80 -0.73 -18.12
CA ARG A 4 -5.08 0.01 -16.89
C ARG A 4 -6.14 -0.68 -16.03
N GLN A 5 -7.18 -1.27 -16.68
CA GLN A 5 -8.22 -2.03 -15.98
C GLN A 5 -7.69 -3.30 -15.33
N PHE A 6 -6.70 -3.95 -15.96
CA PHE A 6 -6.03 -5.11 -15.36
C PHE A 6 -5.37 -4.72 -14.04
N PHE A 7 -4.54 -3.65 -14.02
CA PHE A 7 -3.89 -3.18 -12.81
C PHE A 7 -4.88 -2.71 -11.74
N PHE A 8 -5.96 -2.02 -12.15
CA PHE A 8 -6.99 -1.59 -11.21
C PHE A 8 -7.69 -2.78 -10.54
N LYS A 9 -8.14 -3.76 -11.29
CA LYS A 9 -8.84 -4.95 -10.77
C LYS A 9 -7.94 -5.81 -9.90
N ASN A 10 -6.67 -5.93 -10.27
CA ASN A 10 -5.69 -6.80 -9.60
C ASN A 10 -4.76 -6.03 -8.64
N ARG A 11 -5.05 -4.78 -8.30
CA ARG A 11 -4.18 -3.92 -7.48
C ARG A 11 -3.81 -4.49 -6.10
N SER A 12 -4.57 -5.45 -5.61
CA SER A 12 -4.27 -6.16 -4.36
C SER A 12 -3.33 -7.35 -4.55
N TYR A 13 -3.18 -7.86 -5.77
CA TYR A 13 -2.38 -9.04 -6.08
C TYR A 13 -1.08 -8.69 -6.79
N THR A 14 -1.08 -7.65 -7.61
CA THR A 14 0.11 -7.20 -8.35
C THR A 14 1.32 -6.87 -7.46
N PRO A 15 1.19 -6.43 -6.19
CA PRO A 15 2.34 -6.25 -5.30
C PRO A 15 2.91 -7.55 -4.71
N ILE A 16 2.22 -8.69 -4.81
CA ILE A 16 2.66 -9.95 -4.17
C ILE A 16 4.09 -10.35 -4.57
N PRO A 17 4.48 -10.36 -5.85
CA PRO A 17 5.86 -10.69 -6.23
C PRO A 17 6.90 -9.79 -5.57
N ILE A 18 6.60 -8.49 -5.46
CA ILE A 18 7.47 -7.51 -4.80
C ILE A 18 7.59 -7.80 -3.29
N VAL A 19 6.47 -8.10 -2.64
CA VAL A 19 6.46 -8.45 -1.21
C VAL A 19 7.26 -9.75 -0.96
N LEU A 20 7.11 -10.75 -1.82
CA LEU A 20 7.89 -12.00 -1.72
C LEU A 20 9.39 -11.73 -1.90
N LEU A 21 9.77 -10.86 -2.84
CA LEU A 21 11.15 -10.43 -3.03
C LEU A 21 11.71 -9.74 -1.78
N ILE A 22 10.95 -8.81 -1.18
CA ILE A 22 11.34 -8.11 0.05
C ILE A 22 11.53 -9.12 1.19
N ILE A 23 10.59 -10.05 1.38
CA ILE A 23 10.69 -11.09 2.42
C ILE A 23 11.90 -11.99 2.18
N PHE A 24 12.13 -12.42 0.94
CA PHE A 24 13.23 -13.32 0.61
C PHE A 24 14.59 -12.72 0.99
N TYR A 25 14.83 -11.46 0.66
CA TYR A 25 16.08 -10.75 0.94
C TYR A 25 16.09 -10.01 2.28
N SER A 26 15.08 -10.21 3.15
CA SER A 26 14.99 -9.49 4.43
C SER A 26 16.07 -9.95 5.41
N GLU A 27 16.73 -8.98 6.01
CA GLU A 27 17.68 -9.10 7.13
C GLU A 27 17.51 -7.86 8.01
N PRO A 28 16.51 -7.87 8.95
CA PRO A 28 16.20 -6.69 9.74
C PRO A 28 17.37 -6.25 10.61
N LEU A 29 17.83 -5.03 10.40
CA LEU A 29 18.98 -4.42 11.10
C LEU A 29 18.65 -3.00 11.55
N GLN A 30 19.14 -2.61 12.72
CA GLN A 30 19.14 -1.23 13.17
C GLN A 30 20.16 -0.40 12.35
N PRO A 31 19.88 0.88 12.03
CA PRO A 31 18.69 1.69 12.37
C PRO A 31 17.53 1.54 11.37
N TYR A 32 17.70 0.79 10.27
CA TYR A 32 16.73 0.70 9.18
C TYR A 32 15.37 0.17 9.61
N LEU A 33 15.34 -0.78 10.54
CA LEU A 33 14.12 -1.32 11.11
C LEU A 33 13.23 -0.21 11.72
N MET A 34 13.80 0.71 12.49
CA MET A 34 13.05 1.80 13.10
C MET A 34 12.58 2.84 12.07
N ILE A 35 13.42 3.14 11.07
CA ILE A 35 13.04 4.00 9.94
C ILE A 35 11.87 3.38 9.19
N GLY A 36 11.93 2.08 8.90
CA GLY A 36 10.88 1.33 8.26
C GLY A 36 9.55 1.38 9.02
N LEU A 37 9.59 1.13 10.33
CA LEU A 37 8.40 1.22 11.19
C LEU A 37 7.78 2.63 11.17
N ALA A 38 8.61 3.66 11.26
CA ALA A 38 8.13 5.05 11.22
C ALA A 38 7.46 5.37 9.88
N LEU A 39 8.05 4.94 8.77
CA LEU A 39 7.47 5.13 7.43
C LEU A 39 6.17 4.35 7.25
N ILE A 40 6.11 3.08 7.69
CA ILE A 40 4.88 2.28 7.64
C ILE A 40 3.77 2.96 8.44
N ALA A 41 4.07 3.40 9.67
CA ALA A 41 3.11 4.10 10.51
C ALA A 41 2.63 5.41 9.87
N ALA A 42 3.54 6.22 9.32
CA ALA A 42 3.20 7.46 8.62
C ALA A 42 2.31 7.21 7.40
N GLY A 43 2.66 6.23 6.57
CA GLY A 43 1.87 5.85 5.40
C GLY A 43 0.47 5.35 5.78
N GLU A 44 0.34 4.54 6.83
CA GLU A 44 -0.96 4.06 7.31
C GLU A 44 -1.81 5.18 7.92
N LEU A 45 -1.22 6.14 8.63
CA LEU A 45 -1.92 7.33 9.12
C LEU A 45 -2.49 8.16 7.97
N ILE A 46 -1.74 8.35 6.89
CA ILE A 46 -2.22 9.02 5.67
C ILE A 46 -3.40 8.25 5.08
N ARG A 47 -3.32 6.92 4.99
CA ARG A 47 -4.39 6.06 4.48
C ARG A 47 -5.64 6.11 5.35
N ILE A 48 -5.49 5.93 6.66
CA ILE A 48 -6.61 6.03 7.62
C ILE A 48 -7.29 7.39 7.49
N SER A 49 -6.50 8.47 7.42
CA SER A 49 -7.04 9.81 7.21
C SER A 49 -7.82 9.91 5.89
N ALA A 50 -7.28 9.38 4.78
CA ALA A 50 -7.96 9.39 3.49
C ALA A 50 -9.26 8.57 3.50
N VAL A 51 -9.25 7.37 4.09
CA VAL A 51 -10.45 6.51 4.19
C VAL A 51 -11.54 7.11 5.07
N ARG A 52 -11.18 7.92 6.06
CA ARG A 52 -12.19 8.67 6.87
C ARG A 52 -13.08 9.58 6.03
N TYR A 53 -12.58 10.10 4.91
CA TYR A 53 -13.33 10.98 4.00
C TYR A 53 -13.95 10.22 2.83
N ALA A 54 -13.21 9.35 2.16
CA ALA A 54 -13.70 8.59 1.01
C ALA A 54 -14.53 7.34 1.41
N GLY A 55 -14.25 6.75 2.57
CA GLY A 55 -14.98 5.59 3.09
C GLY A 55 -14.85 4.34 2.20
N GLY A 56 -15.93 3.56 2.13
CA GLY A 56 -15.99 2.29 1.38
C GLY A 56 -15.71 2.40 -0.12
N ALA A 57 -15.80 3.60 -0.70
CA ALA A 57 -15.46 3.85 -2.11
C ALA A 57 -14.02 3.44 -2.45
N THR A 58 -13.11 3.43 -1.46
CA THR A 58 -11.71 3.02 -1.64
C THR A 58 -11.52 1.52 -1.87
N ARG A 59 -12.54 0.70 -1.64
CA ARG A 59 -12.52 -0.77 -1.70
C ARG A 59 -13.31 -1.37 -2.87
N THR A 60 -13.87 -0.55 -3.75
CA THR A 60 -14.66 -1.04 -4.88
C THR A 60 -13.77 -1.69 -5.95
N ARG A 61 -14.30 -2.71 -6.64
CA ARG A 61 -13.68 -3.31 -7.82
C ARG A 61 -14.08 -2.60 -9.12
N ASN A 62 -15.10 -1.76 -9.06
CA ASN A 62 -15.53 -0.93 -10.19
C ASN A 62 -14.79 0.41 -10.14
N VAL A 63 -14.34 0.86 -11.31
CA VAL A 63 -13.65 2.16 -11.44
C VAL A 63 -14.65 3.29 -11.18
N GLY A 64 -14.20 4.31 -10.46
CA GLY A 64 -15.01 5.47 -10.11
C GLY A 64 -15.48 5.46 -8.67
N ALA A 65 -16.12 6.55 -8.27
CA ALA A 65 -16.61 6.76 -6.92
C ALA A 65 -18.09 7.18 -6.94
N PRO A 66 -18.87 6.89 -5.88
CA PRO A 66 -20.28 7.33 -5.78
C PRO A 66 -20.39 8.86 -5.66
N TYR A 67 -19.41 9.52 -5.08
CA TYR A 67 -19.30 10.97 -4.94
C TYR A 67 -17.83 11.42 -5.09
N LEU A 68 -17.63 12.68 -5.46
CA LEU A 68 -16.29 13.26 -5.57
C LEU A 68 -15.81 13.68 -4.16
N CYS A 69 -14.81 12.98 -3.63
CA CYS A 69 -14.20 13.30 -2.35
C CYS A 69 -13.10 14.36 -2.57
N ILE A 70 -13.28 15.56 -1.99
CA ILE A 70 -12.36 16.71 -2.12
C ILE A 70 -11.91 17.26 -0.77
N SER A 71 -12.29 16.60 0.33
CA SER A 71 -12.09 17.10 1.70
C SER A 71 -10.95 16.35 2.42
N GLY A 72 -10.45 16.93 3.48
CA GLY A 72 -9.36 16.35 4.27
C GLY A 72 -8.11 16.14 3.43
N PRO A 73 -7.47 14.95 3.45
CA PRO A 73 -6.28 14.68 2.64
C PRO A 73 -6.48 14.87 1.14
N TYR A 74 -7.71 14.71 0.64
CA TYR A 74 -8.05 14.95 -0.76
C TYR A 74 -8.04 16.44 -1.15
N SER A 75 -8.06 17.34 -0.19
CA SER A 75 -7.86 18.78 -0.45
C SER A 75 -6.38 19.16 -0.61
N LEU A 76 -5.47 18.26 -0.24
CA LEU A 76 -4.02 18.43 -0.37
C LEU A 76 -3.45 17.77 -1.62
N THR A 77 -3.92 16.55 -1.90
CA THR A 77 -3.58 15.77 -3.09
C THR A 77 -4.78 14.96 -3.55
N ARG A 78 -4.94 14.76 -4.86
CA ARG A 78 -6.06 13.98 -5.39
C ARG A 78 -5.98 12.50 -5.03
N ASN A 79 -4.79 11.99 -4.71
CA ASN A 79 -4.54 10.55 -4.54
C ASN A 79 -3.83 10.20 -3.22
N PRO A 80 -4.33 10.62 -2.06
CA PRO A 80 -3.64 10.43 -0.77
C PRO A 80 -3.49 8.94 -0.40
N LEU A 81 -4.42 8.06 -0.82
CA LEU A 81 -4.31 6.62 -0.60
C LEU A 81 -3.10 6.01 -1.29
N TYR A 82 -2.82 6.43 -2.53
CA TYR A 82 -1.66 5.92 -3.27
C TYR A 82 -0.35 6.49 -2.74
N CYS A 83 -0.35 7.74 -2.26
CA CYS A 83 0.79 8.30 -1.53
C CYS A 83 1.09 7.47 -0.27
N GLY A 84 0.08 7.18 0.55
CA GLY A 84 0.24 6.34 1.73
C GLY A 84 0.75 4.93 1.40
N ASN A 85 0.25 4.30 0.34
CA ASN A 85 0.73 2.99 -0.11
C ASN A 85 2.22 3.02 -0.48
N VAL A 86 2.66 3.99 -1.28
CA VAL A 86 4.09 4.11 -1.67
C VAL A 86 4.96 4.22 -0.43
N ILE A 87 4.57 5.07 0.54
CA ILE A 87 5.31 5.25 1.79
C ILE A 87 5.36 3.93 2.59
N ILE A 88 4.26 3.17 2.67
CA ILE A 88 4.23 1.86 3.34
C ILE A 88 5.19 0.88 2.67
N TYR A 89 5.20 0.78 1.33
CA TYR A 89 6.08 -0.16 0.64
C TYR A 89 7.55 0.24 0.75
N ILE A 90 7.87 1.54 0.66
CA ILE A 90 9.22 2.05 0.96
C ILE A 90 9.61 1.70 2.40
N GLY A 91 8.71 1.96 3.35
CA GLY A 91 8.90 1.61 4.76
C GLY A 91 9.12 0.11 4.97
N THR A 92 8.39 -0.74 4.22
CA THR A 92 8.57 -2.20 4.28
C THR A 92 9.95 -2.64 3.79
N VAL A 93 10.51 -1.98 2.76
CA VAL A 93 11.88 -2.25 2.30
C VAL A 93 12.89 -1.87 3.39
N PHE A 94 12.76 -0.69 4.01
CA PHE A 94 13.62 -0.30 5.13
C PHE A 94 13.47 -1.25 6.33
N PHE A 95 12.25 -1.61 6.68
CA PHE A 95 11.96 -2.55 7.78
C PHE A 95 12.59 -3.93 7.54
N ALA A 96 12.54 -4.40 6.29
CA ALA A 96 13.17 -5.65 5.89
C ALA A 96 14.70 -5.59 5.94
N GLY A 97 15.30 -4.43 5.67
CA GLY A 97 16.75 -4.23 5.72
C GLY A 97 17.54 -5.11 4.75
N GLY A 98 18.76 -5.48 5.17
CA GLY A 98 19.66 -6.35 4.41
C GLY A 98 20.48 -5.62 3.35
N ILE A 99 21.51 -6.32 2.83
CA ILE A 99 22.47 -5.75 1.85
C ILE A 99 21.81 -5.39 0.52
N TRP A 100 20.73 -6.10 0.16
CA TRP A 100 19.98 -5.88 -1.08
C TRP A 100 18.95 -4.73 -0.99
N MET A 101 18.75 -4.14 0.18
CA MET A 101 17.78 -3.06 0.41
C MET A 101 17.91 -1.92 -0.61
N TRP A 102 19.14 -1.47 -0.89
CA TRP A 102 19.40 -0.36 -1.80
C TRP A 102 19.11 -0.68 -3.27
N HIS A 103 19.10 -1.95 -3.66
CA HIS A 103 18.71 -2.41 -5.01
C HIS A 103 17.20 -2.62 -5.10
N ILE A 104 16.58 -3.13 -4.03
CA ILE A 104 15.14 -3.37 -3.97
C ILE A 104 14.35 -2.06 -3.90
N LEU A 105 14.89 -1.05 -3.20
CA LEU A 105 14.21 0.24 -3.04
C LEU A 105 13.85 0.92 -4.36
N PRO A 106 14.76 1.15 -5.33
CA PRO A 106 14.41 1.72 -6.62
C PRO A 106 13.46 0.83 -7.44
N LEU A 107 13.62 -0.51 -7.37
CA LEU A 107 12.72 -1.44 -8.04
C LEU A 107 11.29 -1.28 -7.53
N VAL A 108 11.11 -1.23 -6.21
CA VAL A 108 9.81 -1.02 -5.55
C VAL A 108 9.23 0.34 -5.92
N ALA A 109 10.04 1.39 -5.88
CA ALA A 109 9.60 2.75 -6.24
C ALA A 109 9.11 2.80 -7.70
N ILE A 110 9.90 2.28 -8.65
CA ILE A 110 9.55 2.26 -10.07
C ILE A 110 8.27 1.46 -10.30
N PHE A 111 8.16 0.26 -9.69
CA PHE A 111 6.96 -0.58 -9.82
C PHE A 111 5.69 0.15 -9.36
N PHE A 112 5.71 0.77 -8.18
CA PHE A 112 4.52 1.43 -7.65
C PHE A 112 4.21 2.75 -8.35
N ILE A 113 5.22 3.51 -8.80
CA ILE A 113 5.02 4.69 -9.64
C ILE A 113 4.31 4.28 -10.93
N PHE A 114 4.78 3.24 -11.60
CA PHE A 114 4.18 2.72 -12.83
C PHE A 114 2.75 2.22 -12.59
N GLN A 115 2.55 1.35 -11.59
CA GLN A 115 1.24 0.80 -11.26
C GLN A 115 0.23 1.91 -10.94
N TYR A 116 0.59 2.87 -10.07
CA TYR A 116 -0.33 3.93 -9.68
C TYR A 116 -0.53 4.97 -10.78
N TYR A 117 0.45 5.20 -11.64
CA TYR A 117 0.24 6.00 -12.84
C TYR A 117 -0.90 5.44 -13.70
N LEU A 118 -0.90 4.13 -13.95
CA LEU A 118 -1.94 3.45 -14.73
C LEU A 118 -3.31 3.50 -14.02
N ILE A 119 -3.35 3.18 -12.73
CA ILE A 119 -4.59 3.16 -11.96
C ILE A 119 -5.19 4.57 -11.86
N ILE A 120 -4.39 5.56 -11.48
CA ILE A 120 -4.86 6.94 -11.31
C ILE A 120 -5.35 7.51 -12.65
N SER A 121 -4.66 7.23 -13.76
CA SER A 121 -5.10 7.72 -15.07
C SER A 121 -6.50 7.21 -15.45
N LEU A 122 -6.79 5.94 -15.14
CA LEU A 122 -8.10 5.35 -15.38
C LEU A 122 -9.18 5.91 -14.43
N GLU A 123 -8.85 6.10 -13.16
CA GLU A 123 -9.77 6.69 -12.18
C GLU A 123 -10.09 8.14 -12.52
N GLU A 124 -9.08 8.97 -12.85
CA GLU A 124 -9.27 10.38 -13.21
C GLU A 124 -10.12 10.54 -14.49
N GLU A 125 -9.91 9.66 -15.49
CA GLU A 125 -10.74 9.63 -16.71
C GLU A 125 -12.21 9.35 -16.36
N THR A 126 -12.46 8.34 -15.51
CA THR A 126 -13.82 7.97 -15.08
C THR A 126 -14.47 9.09 -14.25
N LEU A 127 -13.70 9.72 -13.35
CA LEU A 127 -14.20 10.83 -12.53
C LEU A 127 -14.50 12.07 -13.38
N LYS A 128 -13.69 12.34 -14.41
CA LYS A 128 -13.91 13.44 -15.35
C LYS A 128 -15.23 13.29 -16.10
N ILE A 129 -15.53 12.07 -16.58
CA ILE A 129 -16.80 11.78 -17.28
C ILE A 129 -17.98 11.92 -16.30
N LYS A 130 -17.84 11.42 -15.06
CA LYS A 130 -18.92 11.36 -14.10
C LYS A 130 -19.25 12.70 -13.46
N PHE A 131 -18.23 13.49 -13.07
CA PHE A 131 -18.40 14.71 -12.29
C PHE A 131 -18.15 16.00 -13.07
N LYS A 132 -17.77 15.91 -14.34
CA LYS A 132 -17.66 17.02 -15.32
C LYS A 132 -16.97 18.26 -14.72
N ASP A 133 -17.72 19.38 -14.61
CA ASP A 133 -17.17 20.66 -14.16
C ASP A 133 -16.67 20.65 -12.71
N GLN A 134 -17.30 19.87 -11.84
CA GLN A 134 -16.83 19.72 -10.44
C GLN A 134 -15.44 19.07 -10.40
N PHE A 135 -15.23 18.04 -11.23
CA PHE A 135 -13.92 17.40 -11.31
C PHE A 135 -12.89 18.29 -11.98
N LYS A 136 -13.27 19.05 -13.01
CA LYS A 136 -12.39 20.01 -13.70
C LYS A 136 -11.84 21.04 -12.69
N LEU A 137 -12.73 21.68 -11.92
CA LEU A 137 -12.33 22.65 -10.90
C LEU A 137 -11.40 22.02 -9.86
N TYR A 138 -11.68 20.81 -9.40
CA TYR A 138 -10.83 20.08 -8.47
C TYR A 138 -9.47 19.74 -9.07
N PHE A 139 -9.46 19.28 -10.32
CA PHE A 139 -8.25 18.89 -11.06
C PHE A 139 -7.27 20.06 -11.23
N GLU A 140 -7.77 21.25 -11.51
CA GLU A 140 -6.97 22.46 -11.70
C GLU A 140 -6.36 22.99 -10.40
N ASN A 141 -7.00 22.73 -9.25
CA ASN A 141 -6.61 23.33 -7.98
C ASN A 141 -5.85 22.38 -7.03
N VAL A 142 -5.97 21.08 -7.21
CA VAL A 142 -5.35 20.08 -6.32
C VAL A 142 -4.39 19.19 -7.12
N PRO A 143 -3.12 19.06 -6.71
CA PRO A 143 -2.12 18.27 -7.43
C PRO A 143 -2.41 16.77 -7.36
N LYS A 144 -1.85 16.02 -8.32
CA LYS A 144 -2.09 14.56 -8.46
C LYS A 144 -1.52 13.75 -7.30
N LEU A 145 -0.25 13.95 -6.92
CA LEU A 145 0.47 13.13 -5.92
C LEU A 145 1.17 13.97 -4.86
N PHE A 146 1.96 14.99 -5.25
CA PHE A 146 2.68 15.80 -4.29
C PHE A 146 1.72 16.73 -3.56
N PRO A 147 1.57 16.60 -2.22
CA PRO A 147 0.60 17.39 -1.48
C PRO A 147 0.96 18.89 -1.52
N ARG A 148 -0.06 19.74 -1.69
CA ARG A 148 0.09 21.16 -1.48
C ARG A 148 0.19 21.50 0.02
N PHE A 149 0.81 22.60 0.36
CA PHE A 149 0.99 23.02 1.76
C PHE A 149 -0.29 23.49 2.46
N SER A 150 -1.26 23.98 1.70
CA SER A 150 -2.54 24.47 2.24
C SER A 150 -3.72 23.72 1.64
N PRO A 151 -4.74 23.33 2.43
CA PRO A 151 -5.92 22.64 1.91
C PRO A 151 -6.70 23.52 0.92
N TRP A 152 -7.15 22.91 -0.19
CA TRP A 152 -8.10 23.55 -1.07
C TRP A 152 -9.52 23.52 -0.46
N LYS A 153 -10.17 24.68 -0.43
CA LYS A 153 -11.48 24.87 0.22
C LYS A 153 -12.64 25.01 -0.77
N GLY A 154 -12.39 24.82 -2.06
CA GLY A 154 -13.45 24.84 -3.10
C GLY A 154 -14.37 23.62 -3.04
N GLY A 155 -15.59 23.75 -3.57
CA GLY A 155 -16.59 22.70 -3.62
C GLY A 155 -17.19 22.28 -2.28
N ASN A 156 -18.02 21.22 -2.31
CA ASN A 156 -18.74 20.73 -1.14
C ASN A 156 -17.83 19.97 -0.19
N GLN A 157 -17.64 20.51 1.02
CA GLN A 157 -16.81 19.88 2.05
C GLN A 157 -17.59 18.78 2.78
N THR A 158 -16.99 17.59 2.87
CA THR A 158 -17.56 16.44 3.61
C THR A 158 -16.89 16.30 4.97
N LYS A 159 -17.67 15.86 5.97
CA LYS A 159 -17.13 15.56 7.31
C LYS A 159 -16.45 14.18 7.32
N PRO A 160 -15.40 14.00 8.15
CA PRO A 160 -14.74 12.70 8.30
C PRO A 160 -15.70 11.69 8.94
N LYS A 161 -15.63 10.44 8.49
CA LYS A 161 -16.40 9.33 9.07
C LYS A 161 -15.85 8.94 10.45
N ASN A 162 -16.64 8.19 11.21
CA ASN A 162 -16.23 7.64 12.50
C ASN A 162 -14.96 6.79 12.36
N LEU A 163 -14.02 6.93 13.30
CA LEU A 163 -12.74 6.23 13.29
C LEU A 163 -12.91 4.71 13.35
N ILE A 164 -13.86 4.19 14.14
CA ILE A 164 -14.11 2.75 14.26
C ILE A 164 -14.55 2.16 12.92
N ILE A 165 -15.44 2.86 12.20
CA ILE A 165 -15.87 2.44 10.84
C ILE A 165 -14.71 2.47 9.88
N THR A 166 -13.84 3.48 9.98
CA THR A 166 -12.64 3.62 9.16
C THR A 166 -11.67 2.46 9.39
N LEU A 167 -11.37 2.13 10.66
CA LEU A 167 -10.49 1.02 11.02
C LEU A 167 -11.05 -0.33 10.56
N LYS A 168 -12.37 -0.54 10.65
CA LYS A 168 -13.02 -1.72 10.07
C LYS A 168 -12.83 -1.80 8.56
N THR A 169 -12.88 -0.67 7.85
CA THR A 169 -12.60 -0.60 6.41
C THR A 169 -11.14 -0.92 6.10
N GLU A 170 -10.18 -0.44 6.91
CA GLU A 170 -8.74 -0.65 6.75
C GLU A 170 -8.23 -1.98 7.35
N LYS A 171 -9.07 -2.76 8.03
CA LYS A 171 -8.70 -4.01 8.70
C LYS A 171 -7.77 -4.91 7.88
N ARG A 172 -8.06 -5.10 6.57
CA ARG A 172 -7.24 -5.96 5.70
C ARG A 172 -5.83 -5.40 5.47
N THR A 173 -5.69 -4.08 5.33
CA THR A 173 -4.37 -3.45 5.18
C THR A 173 -3.55 -3.61 6.45
N LEU A 174 -4.14 -3.31 7.60
CA LEU A 174 -3.50 -3.49 8.91
C LEU A 174 -3.09 -4.95 9.13
N GLN A 175 -3.96 -5.90 8.83
CA GLN A 175 -3.63 -7.33 8.91
C GLN A 175 -2.46 -7.70 8.00
N ASN A 176 -2.44 -7.23 6.74
CA ASN A 176 -1.34 -7.51 5.82
C ASN A 176 -0.01 -6.91 6.32
N ILE A 177 -0.02 -5.69 6.85
CA ILE A 177 1.17 -5.07 7.44
C ILE A 177 1.70 -5.92 8.59
N ILE A 178 0.83 -6.34 9.52
CA ILE A 178 1.21 -7.17 10.67
C ILE A 178 1.77 -8.52 10.19
N ILE A 179 1.10 -9.20 9.25
CA ILE A 179 1.54 -10.49 8.72
C ILE A 179 2.92 -10.36 8.08
N ILE A 180 3.13 -9.36 7.20
CA ILE A 180 4.41 -9.15 6.53
C ILE A 180 5.51 -8.84 7.55
N ALA A 181 5.24 -7.94 8.51
CA ALA A 181 6.19 -7.61 9.56
C ALA A 181 6.57 -8.83 10.40
N THR A 182 5.59 -9.66 10.77
CA THR A 182 5.84 -10.90 11.51
C THR A 182 6.70 -11.89 10.71
N ILE A 183 6.38 -12.09 9.42
CA ILE A 183 7.17 -12.98 8.57
C ILE A 183 8.61 -12.47 8.44
N VAL A 184 8.81 -11.17 8.20
CA VAL A 184 10.14 -10.55 8.10
C VAL A 184 10.94 -10.75 9.39
N MET A 185 10.34 -10.50 10.56
CA MET A 185 11.01 -10.63 11.85
C MET A 185 11.38 -12.09 12.21
N PHE A 186 10.53 -13.03 11.85
CA PHE A 186 10.71 -14.44 12.25
C PHE A 186 11.17 -15.34 11.10
N LYS A 187 11.49 -14.81 9.93
CA LYS A 187 11.90 -15.58 8.75
C LYS A 187 13.00 -16.59 9.07
N ASN A 188 14.09 -16.14 9.71
CA ASN A 188 15.24 -17.00 10.00
C ASN A 188 14.88 -18.12 10.97
N ALA A 189 14.07 -17.83 11.99
CA ALA A 189 13.59 -18.84 12.94
C ALA A 189 12.67 -19.87 12.24
N ILE A 190 11.78 -19.40 11.36
CA ILE A 190 10.87 -20.25 10.58
C ILE A 190 11.69 -21.18 9.65
N VAL A 191 12.66 -20.63 8.93
CA VAL A 191 13.53 -21.41 8.02
C VAL A 191 14.34 -22.45 8.80
N SER A 192 14.95 -22.06 9.91
CA SER A 192 15.73 -22.97 10.79
C SER A 192 14.85 -24.11 11.34
N PHE A 193 13.63 -23.78 11.76
CA PHE A 193 12.69 -24.79 12.26
C PHE A 193 12.27 -25.78 11.17
N ILE A 194 11.92 -25.30 9.98
CA ILE A 194 11.57 -26.17 8.84
C ILE A 194 12.74 -27.07 8.46
N PHE A 195 13.97 -26.53 8.43
CA PHE A 195 15.18 -27.29 8.13
C PHE A 195 15.45 -28.38 9.17
N ALA A 196 15.29 -28.07 10.46
CA ALA A 196 15.42 -29.03 11.55
C ALA A 196 14.41 -30.18 11.44
N LEU A 197 13.15 -29.88 11.11
CA LEU A 197 12.11 -30.90 10.86
C LEU A 197 12.47 -31.81 9.68
N PHE A 198 12.98 -31.22 8.59
CA PHE A 198 13.39 -31.97 7.39
C PHE A 198 14.55 -32.91 7.69
N LEU A 199 15.61 -32.42 8.40
CA LEU A 199 16.74 -33.24 8.80
C LEU A 199 16.31 -34.36 9.78
N GLY A 200 15.43 -34.07 10.74
CA GLY A 200 14.87 -35.06 11.64
C GLY A 200 14.13 -36.18 10.89
N LYS A 201 13.34 -35.82 9.88
CA LYS A 201 12.65 -36.78 9.02
C LYS A 201 13.63 -37.66 8.23
N LEU A 202 14.67 -37.06 7.64
CA LEU A 202 15.71 -37.79 6.91
C LEU A 202 16.46 -38.78 7.82
N ALA A 203 16.81 -38.37 9.06
CA ALA A 203 17.46 -39.23 10.02
C ALA A 203 16.59 -40.43 10.42
N ILE A 204 15.28 -40.25 10.58
CA ILE A 204 14.33 -41.35 10.85
C ILE A 204 14.23 -42.29 9.66
N LEU A 205 14.11 -41.81 8.43
CA LEU A 205 14.07 -42.63 7.23
C LEU A 205 15.36 -43.44 7.06
N HIS A 206 16.51 -42.82 7.25
CA HIS A 206 17.79 -43.53 7.23
C HIS A 206 17.89 -44.60 8.32
N PHE A 207 17.37 -44.35 9.52
CA PHE A 207 17.35 -45.32 10.60
C PHE A 207 16.43 -46.53 10.31
N LEU A 208 15.34 -46.31 9.58
CA LEU A 208 14.38 -47.34 9.18
C LEU A 208 14.81 -48.09 7.92
N GLY A 209 15.93 -47.73 7.27
CA GLY A 209 16.43 -48.34 6.05
C GLY A 209 15.59 -48.05 4.81
N LEU A 210 14.82 -46.93 4.81
CA LEU A 210 13.97 -46.45 3.73
C LEU A 210 14.59 -45.29 2.98
#